data_7215037a13942cf0ebdc200a7ab74c56
#
_entry.id   7215037a13942cf0ebdc200a7ab74c56
#
_cell.length_a   1.000
_cell.length_b   1.000
_cell.length_c   1.000
_cell.angle_alpha   90.00
_cell.angle_beta   90.00
_cell.angle_gamma   90.00
#
_symmetry.space_group_name_H-M   'P 1'
#
loop_
_entity.id
_entity.type
_entity.pdbx_description
1 polymer ?
#
loop_
_entity_poly.entity_id
_entity_poly.type
_entity_poly.pdbx_seq_one_letter_code
_entity_poly.pdbx_strand_id
1 'polypeptide(L)'
;VNVRAARLIEHGKPLELQEIELPTPADGEVLVELAYAGVNPVDGYNASGRVAADGPLPRTLGAEAVGHVDGAPVVVAGGGLGSVRDGVFAEAAVVPRDCVVGVPDGVALHDAAAVGIVGLTAYQVVEIAEIGPQDRVLVLAGSGAVGLAAISYAASKGAQVYGQTGNEAKADAIMATGATRAIVTDAAGLTAAAETFEPTVVLDSLAGEFTAAALAALMPRGRLVLFGGSAGPEGTIQLLQLYRKQQRVLTYGGLIATTPERREGIAGALAAIAEGKMRIHIGAERSLDEVNEAFALVTGRKVTGKVILKLR
;
A
#
# COMPACT_ATOMS: atom_id res chain seq x y z
N VAL A 1 27.94 12.98 -4.83
CA VAL A 1 27.49 13.32 -3.48
C VAL A 1 27.42 12.02 -2.67
N ASN A 2 28.11 12.01 -1.49
CA ASN A 2 28.04 10.86 -0.59
C ASN A 2 26.78 10.94 0.26
N VAL A 3 26.10 9.80 0.44
CA VAL A 3 24.87 9.67 1.23
C VAL A 3 24.85 8.35 1.99
N ARG A 4 24.17 8.31 3.12
CA ARG A 4 23.91 7.06 3.82
C ARG A 4 22.73 6.33 3.17
N ALA A 5 22.86 5.02 3.00
CA ALA A 5 21.87 4.17 2.37
C ALA A 5 21.79 2.80 3.06
N ALA A 6 20.60 2.23 3.12
CA ALA A 6 20.37 0.88 3.60
C ALA A 6 20.48 -0.13 2.42
N ARG A 7 21.58 -0.89 2.42
CA ARG A 7 21.99 -1.76 1.33
C ARG A 7 21.64 -3.22 1.59
N LEU A 8 21.06 -3.87 0.62
CA LEU A 8 20.97 -5.32 0.55
C LEU A 8 22.25 -5.87 -0.07
N ILE A 9 23.03 -6.58 0.72
CA ILE A 9 24.28 -7.20 0.27
C ILE A 9 24.05 -8.63 -0.20
N GLU A 10 23.19 -9.37 0.53
CA GLU A 10 22.85 -10.76 0.28
C GLU A 10 21.38 -10.98 0.61
N HIS A 11 20.68 -11.75 -0.22
CA HIS A 11 19.28 -12.11 0.06
C HIS A 11 19.11 -12.84 1.39
N GLY A 12 18.06 -12.46 2.12
CA GLY A 12 17.73 -13.07 3.42
C GLY A 12 18.57 -12.57 4.60
N LYS A 13 19.51 -11.65 4.36
CA LYS A 13 20.30 -11.02 5.42
C LYS A 13 19.73 -9.63 5.79
N PRO A 14 20.01 -9.13 7.00
CA PRO A 14 19.71 -7.76 7.38
C PRO A 14 20.35 -6.75 6.41
N LEU A 15 19.70 -5.59 6.27
CA LEU A 15 20.28 -4.49 5.51
C LEU A 15 21.47 -3.90 6.27
N GLU A 16 22.49 -3.49 5.52
CA GLU A 16 23.65 -2.80 6.05
C GLU A 16 23.59 -1.30 5.71
N LEU A 17 23.82 -0.45 6.70
CA LEU A 17 24.01 0.97 6.44
C LEU A 17 25.41 1.22 5.87
N GLN A 18 25.46 1.84 4.71
CA GLN A 18 26.69 2.17 4.03
C GLN A 18 26.66 3.62 3.54
N GLU A 19 27.78 4.26 3.54
CA GLU A 19 28.00 5.50 2.79
C GLU A 19 28.28 5.15 1.34
N ILE A 20 27.48 5.69 0.42
CA ILE A 20 27.61 5.45 -1.02
C ILE A 20 27.76 6.76 -1.77
N GLU A 21 28.50 6.73 -2.86
CA GLU A 21 28.57 7.84 -3.80
C GLU A 21 27.45 7.71 -4.83
N LEU A 22 26.56 8.72 -4.90
CA LEU A 22 25.53 8.77 -5.92
C LEU A 22 26.09 9.17 -7.27
N PRO A 23 25.62 8.55 -8.36
CA PRO A 23 26.00 8.98 -9.71
C PRO A 23 25.47 10.39 -10.00
N THR A 24 26.09 11.08 -10.96
CA THR A 24 25.47 12.27 -11.56
C THR A 24 24.23 11.86 -12.33
N PRO A 25 23.08 12.55 -12.16
CA PRO A 25 21.88 12.23 -12.92
C PRO A 25 22.14 12.26 -14.42
N ALA A 26 21.75 11.19 -15.12
CA ALA A 26 21.78 11.11 -16.57
C ALA A 26 20.56 11.83 -17.18
N ASP A 27 20.52 11.93 -18.52
CA ASP A 27 19.35 12.46 -19.23
C ASP A 27 18.08 11.65 -18.84
N GLY A 28 17.05 12.35 -18.42
CA GLY A 28 15.80 11.72 -17.95
C GLY A 28 15.81 11.27 -16.48
N GLU A 29 16.89 11.50 -15.74
CA GLU A 29 16.96 11.27 -14.29
C GLU A 29 16.99 12.57 -13.50
N VAL A 30 16.72 12.46 -12.20
CA VAL A 30 16.80 13.58 -11.25
C VAL A 30 17.35 13.11 -9.92
N LEU A 31 18.08 13.99 -9.25
CA LEU A 31 18.46 13.83 -7.86
C LEU A 31 17.29 14.25 -6.98
N VAL A 32 16.89 13.38 -6.05
CA VAL A 32 15.88 13.66 -5.05
C VAL A 32 16.52 13.66 -3.68
N GLU A 33 16.38 14.74 -2.94
CA GLU A 33 16.71 14.80 -1.52
C GLU A 33 15.54 14.19 -0.74
N LEU A 34 15.77 13.02 -0.14
CA LEU A 34 14.71 12.21 0.47
C LEU A 34 14.49 12.62 1.93
N ALA A 35 13.22 12.73 2.32
CA ALA A 35 12.81 13.07 3.69
C ALA A 35 12.25 11.85 4.44
N TYR A 36 11.31 11.15 3.83
CA TYR A 36 10.69 9.95 4.39
C TYR A 36 10.56 8.86 3.32
N ALA A 37 10.62 7.60 3.74
CA ALA A 37 10.33 6.45 2.88
C ALA A 37 9.30 5.53 3.53
N GLY A 38 8.41 4.96 2.72
CA GLY A 38 7.44 3.97 3.19
C GLY A 38 8.02 2.56 3.16
N VAL A 39 7.93 1.82 4.28
CA VAL A 39 8.32 0.41 4.32
C VAL A 39 7.13 -0.47 3.98
N ASN A 40 7.30 -1.37 3.02
CA ASN A 40 6.24 -2.19 2.44
C ASN A 40 6.57 -3.69 2.50
N PRO A 41 5.56 -4.58 2.46
CA PRO A 41 5.80 -6.02 2.31
C PRO A 41 6.64 -6.37 1.07
N VAL A 42 6.52 -5.63 -0.03
CA VAL A 42 7.31 -5.85 -1.25
C VAL A 42 8.81 -5.62 -1.03
N ASP A 43 9.19 -4.71 -0.15
CA ASP A 43 10.61 -4.50 0.20
C ASP A 43 11.16 -5.75 0.89
N GLY A 44 10.37 -6.39 1.76
CA GLY A 44 10.70 -7.67 2.38
C GLY A 44 10.78 -8.83 1.36
N TYR A 45 9.92 -8.83 0.33
CA TYR A 45 10.00 -9.81 -0.75
C TYR A 45 11.26 -9.62 -1.60
N ASN A 46 11.65 -8.37 -1.87
CA ASN A 46 12.92 -8.04 -2.52
C ASN A 46 14.13 -8.43 -1.66
N ALA A 47 14.08 -8.15 -0.35
CA ALA A 47 15.15 -8.51 0.59
C ALA A 47 15.36 -10.04 0.67
N SER A 48 14.29 -10.82 0.61
CA SER A 48 14.34 -12.28 0.68
C SER A 48 14.62 -12.97 -0.68
N GLY A 49 14.66 -12.23 -1.78
CA GLY A 49 14.79 -12.79 -3.13
C GLY A 49 13.53 -13.46 -3.67
N ARG A 50 12.37 -13.27 -3.05
CA ARG A 50 11.08 -13.78 -3.57
C ARG A 50 10.60 -13.02 -4.81
N VAL A 51 11.02 -11.76 -4.93
CA VAL A 51 10.76 -10.88 -6.07
C VAL A 51 12.11 -10.32 -6.50
N ALA A 52 12.34 -10.20 -7.80
CA ALA A 52 13.57 -9.69 -8.38
C ALA A 52 14.86 -10.35 -7.82
N ALA A 53 14.86 -11.68 -7.72
CA ALA A 53 16.03 -12.45 -7.26
C ALA A 53 17.27 -12.19 -8.11
N ASP A 54 17.09 -11.94 -9.42
CA ASP A 54 18.17 -11.65 -10.37
C ASP A 54 18.57 -10.15 -10.40
N GLY A 55 17.96 -9.32 -9.55
CA GLY A 55 18.33 -7.91 -9.45
C GLY A 55 19.76 -7.74 -8.92
N PRO A 56 20.44 -6.61 -9.28
CA PRO A 56 21.83 -6.39 -8.90
C PRO A 56 22.01 -6.36 -7.38
N LEU A 57 23.15 -6.88 -6.91
CA LEU A 57 23.62 -6.77 -5.53
C LEU A 57 25.08 -6.24 -5.53
N PRO A 58 25.48 -5.40 -4.57
CA PRO A 58 24.64 -4.79 -3.53
C PRO A 58 23.73 -3.71 -4.09
N ARG A 59 22.49 -3.57 -3.53
CA ARG A 59 21.56 -2.50 -3.92
C ARG A 59 20.88 -1.86 -2.71
N THR A 60 20.52 -0.58 -2.82
CA THR A 60 19.66 0.11 -1.86
C THR A 60 18.24 -0.39 -2.03
N LEU A 61 17.54 -0.73 -0.93
CA LEU A 61 16.13 -1.07 -0.97
C LEU A 61 15.24 0.17 -0.90
N GLY A 62 13.91 -0.05 -0.88
CA GLY A 62 12.88 0.98 -0.80
C GLY A 62 12.22 1.29 -2.14
N ALA A 63 10.90 1.09 -2.20
CA ALA A 63 10.11 1.21 -3.42
C ALA A 63 9.35 2.54 -3.51
N GLU A 64 9.22 3.29 -2.40
CA GLU A 64 8.54 4.59 -2.36
C GLU A 64 9.17 5.52 -1.33
N ALA A 65 9.17 6.81 -1.63
CA ALA A 65 9.62 7.87 -0.72
C ALA A 65 8.96 9.21 -1.07
N VAL A 66 9.22 10.18 -0.22
CA VAL A 66 8.94 11.60 -0.46
C VAL A 66 10.19 12.42 -0.17
N GLY A 67 10.30 13.55 -0.84
CA GLY A 67 11.44 14.43 -0.68
C GLY A 67 11.31 15.68 -1.54
N HIS A 68 12.45 16.21 -1.99
CA HIS A 68 12.49 17.43 -2.80
C HIS A 68 13.35 17.24 -4.05
N VAL A 69 12.90 17.81 -5.14
CA VAL A 69 13.70 18.07 -6.37
C VAL A 69 13.77 19.58 -6.54
N ASP A 70 14.96 20.14 -6.50
CA ASP A 70 15.20 21.59 -6.60
C ASP A 70 14.31 22.40 -5.64
N GLY A 71 14.10 21.88 -4.42
CA GLY A 71 13.28 22.47 -3.38
C GLY A 71 11.76 22.22 -3.52
N ALA A 72 11.29 21.66 -4.63
CA ALA A 72 9.87 21.32 -4.82
C ALA A 72 9.54 19.96 -4.18
N PRO A 73 8.44 19.83 -3.39
CA PRO A 73 8.07 18.59 -2.74
C PRO A 73 7.53 17.55 -3.74
N VAL A 74 7.99 16.31 -3.60
CA VAL A 74 7.67 15.22 -4.54
C VAL A 74 7.44 13.88 -3.83
N VAL A 75 6.62 13.03 -4.45
CA VAL A 75 6.53 11.58 -4.22
C VAL A 75 7.40 10.88 -5.26
N VAL A 76 8.11 9.86 -4.84
CA VAL A 76 8.92 8.99 -5.70
C VAL A 76 8.41 7.55 -5.59
N ALA A 77 8.03 6.93 -6.70
CA ALA A 77 7.63 5.52 -6.72
C ALA A 77 7.68 4.93 -8.14
N GLY A 78 7.92 3.62 -8.24
CA GLY A 78 7.92 2.90 -9.52
C GLY A 78 9.31 2.71 -10.13
N GLY A 79 9.39 2.49 -11.46
CA GLY A 79 10.66 2.38 -12.20
C GLY A 79 11.59 1.26 -11.76
N GLY A 80 11.12 0.27 -10.99
CA GLY A 80 11.94 -0.81 -10.46
C GLY A 80 12.83 -0.44 -9.27
N LEU A 81 12.54 0.70 -8.62
CA LEU A 81 13.25 1.15 -7.41
C LEU A 81 13.23 0.07 -6.32
N GLY A 82 14.40 -0.21 -5.73
CA GLY A 82 14.58 -1.22 -4.68
C GLY A 82 14.49 -2.67 -5.16
N SER A 83 14.23 -2.92 -6.46
CA SER A 83 14.13 -4.27 -7.01
C SER A 83 15.16 -4.55 -8.10
N VAL A 84 15.14 -3.83 -9.22
CA VAL A 84 16.07 -4.00 -10.35
C VAL A 84 17.10 -2.87 -10.46
N ARG A 85 16.97 -1.85 -9.62
CA ARG A 85 17.90 -0.74 -9.43
C ARG A 85 17.90 -0.29 -7.98
N ASP A 86 18.85 0.59 -7.62
CA ASP A 86 18.86 1.21 -6.31
C ASP A 86 17.52 1.88 -5.99
N GLY A 87 17.05 1.70 -4.76
CA GLY A 87 15.82 2.25 -4.22
C GLY A 87 16.06 3.51 -3.39
N VAL A 88 15.11 3.77 -2.48
CA VAL A 88 14.98 5.05 -1.79
C VAL A 88 15.17 4.98 -0.26
N PHE A 89 15.68 3.89 0.29
CA PHE A 89 16.10 3.85 1.70
C PHE A 89 17.49 4.47 1.84
N ALA A 90 17.56 5.76 1.59
CA ALA A 90 18.79 6.57 1.58
C ALA A 90 18.46 8.05 1.85
N GLU A 91 19.46 8.86 2.15
CA GLU A 91 19.28 10.32 2.36
C GLU A 91 18.99 11.06 1.06
N ALA A 92 19.43 10.53 -0.07
CA ALA A 92 19.07 10.99 -1.41
C ALA A 92 19.17 9.83 -2.41
N ALA A 93 18.53 9.98 -3.58
CA ALA A 93 18.60 9.01 -4.67
C ALA A 93 18.56 9.69 -6.03
N VAL A 94 19.22 9.10 -7.02
CA VAL A 94 19.03 9.44 -8.43
C VAL A 94 17.99 8.49 -9.00
N VAL A 95 16.90 9.06 -9.52
CA VAL A 95 15.74 8.29 -9.98
C VAL A 95 15.27 8.77 -11.36
N PRO A 96 14.61 7.91 -12.16
CA PRO A 96 13.98 8.37 -13.39
C PRO A 96 12.95 9.47 -13.10
N ARG A 97 12.94 10.52 -13.90
CA ARG A 97 12.01 11.67 -13.76
C ARG A 97 10.55 11.26 -13.83
N ASP A 98 10.24 10.20 -14.55
CA ASP A 98 8.89 9.66 -14.69
C ASP A 98 8.38 8.91 -13.43
N CYS A 99 9.30 8.58 -12.49
CA CYS A 99 8.95 8.06 -11.15
C CYS A 99 8.58 9.17 -10.15
N VAL A 100 8.66 10.45 -10.55
CA VAL A 100 8.46 11.59 -9.67
C VAL A 100 7.11 12.26 -9.93
N VAL A 101 6.32 12.50 -8.88
CA VAL A 101 5.04 13.21 -8.92
C VAL A 101 5.06 14.33 -7.89
N GLY A 102 4.70 15.55 -8.29
CA GLY A 102 4.65 16.71 -7.39
C GLY A 102 3.63 16.53 -6.28
N VAL A 103 3.98 16.95 -5.06
CA VAL A 103 3.05 17.01 -3.92
C VAL A 103 2.33 18.36 -3.97
N PRO A 104 0.98 18.41 -3.94
CA PRO A 104 0.23 19.65 -3.96
C PRO A 104 0.41 20.45 -2.66
N ASP A 105 0.20 21.76 -2.77
CA ASP A 105 0.21 22.65 -1.59
C ASP A 105 -0.75 22.17 -0.50
N GLY A 106 -0.34 22.30 0.75
CA GLY A 106 -1.14 21.91 1.91
C GLY A 106 -1.03 20.43 2.31
N VAL A 107 -0.37 19.57 1.52
CA VAL A 107 -0.06 18.19 1.91
C VAL A 107 1.35 18.12 2.49
N ALA A 108 1.47 17.73 3.76
CA ALA A 108 2.76 17.56 4.40
C ALA A 108 3.48 16.32 3.84
N LEU A 109 4.82 16.39 3.70
CA LEU A 109 5.61 15.24 3.24
C LEU A 109 5.41 14.00 4.11
N HIS A 110 5.28 14.18 5.41
CA HIS A 110 4.98 13.08 6.33
C HIS A 110 3.68 12.34 5.93
N ASP A 111 2.62 13.07 5.61
CA ASP A 111 1.32 12.49 5.22
C ASP A 111 1.36 11.87 3.82
N ALA A 112 2.28 12.36 2.97
CA ALA A 112 2.51 11.82 1.63
C ALA A 112 3.52 10.65 1.60
N ALA A 113 4.19 10.32 2.72
CA ALA A 113 5.30 9.36 2.78
C ALA A 113 4.98 7.94 2.30
N ALA A 114 3.70 7.59 2.21
CA ALA A 114 3.24 6.29 1.74
C ALA A 114 2.23 6.37 0.58
N VAL A 115 2.17 7.50 -0.11
CA VAL A 115 1.23 7.67 -1.22
C VAL A 115 1.65 6.84 -2.43
N GLY A 116 2.94 6.63 -2.66
CA GLY A 116 3.46 5.91 -3.82
C GLY A 116 2.99 4.45 -3.93
N ILE A 117 2.67 3.81 -2.80
CA ILE A 117 2.14 2.44 -2.77
C ILE A 117 0.79 2.39 -2.05
N VAL A 118 0.71 2.83 -0.79
CA VAL A 118 -0.52 2.71 0.01
C VAL A 118 -1.62 3.62 -0.53
N GLY A 119 -1.33 4.90 -0.74
CA GLY A 119 -2.30 5.87 -1.26
C GLY A 119 -2.76 5.49 -2.67
N LEU A 120 -1.80 5.19 -3.56
CA LEU A 120 -2.06 4.71 -4.92
C LEU A 120 -2.98 3.49 -4.92
N THR A 121 -2.65 2.45 -4.12
CA THR A 121 -3.44 1.22 -4.09
C THR A 121 -4.85 1.49 -3.56
N ALA A 122 -4.99 2.22 -2.45
CA ALA A 122 -6.28 2.55 -1.87
C ALA A 122 -7.16 3.36 -2.84
N TYR A 123 -6.57 4.35 -3.53
CA TYR A 123 -7.25 5.13 -4.56
C TYR A 123 -7.73 4.23 -5.69
N GLN A 124 -6.84 3.44 -6.29
CA GLN A 124 -7.17 2.60 -7.44
C GLN A 124 -8.24 1.55 -7.15
N VAL A 125 -8.17 0.84 -6.01
CA VAL A 125 -9.16 -0.21 -5.72
C VAL A 125 -10.55 0.36 -5.44
N VAL A 126 -10.65 1.57 -4.89
CA VAL A 126 -11.91 2.27 -4.67
C VAL A 126 -12.50 2.78 -5.99
N GLU A 127 -11.65 3.32 -6.91
CA GLU A 127 -12.09 3.76 -8.24
C GLU A 127 -12.47 2.58 -9.14
N ILE A 128 -11.68 1.51 -9.20
CA ILE A 128 -11.99 0.27 -9.95
C ILE A 128 -13.30 -0.36 -9.47
N ALA A 129 -13.57 -0.29 -8.15
CA ALA A 129 -14.82 -0.75 -7.60
C ALA A 129 -16.00 0.19 -7.89
N GLU A 130 -15.78 1.38 -8.44
CA GLU A 130 -16.83 2.37 -8.72
C GLU A 130 -17.69 2.67 -7.47
N ILE A 131 -17.01 2.82 -6.29
CA ILE A 131 -17.70 2.99 -5.00
C ILE A 131 -18.45 4.32 -4.97
N GLY A 132 -19.70 4.27 -4.50
CA GLY A 132 -20.57 5.43 -4.34
C GLY A 132 -21.51 5.32 -3.13
N PRO A 133 -22.42 6.32 -2.94
CA PRO A 133 -23.24 6.45 -1.73
C PRO A 133 -24.21 5.29 -1.47
N GLN A 134 -24.49 4.46 -2.49
CA GLN A 134 -25.40 3.31 -2.35
C GLN A 134 -24.66 2.03 -1.95
N ASP A 135 -23.32 2.07 -1.85
CA ASP A 135 -22.55 0.89 -1.59
C ASP A 135 -22.40 0.60 -0.09
N ARG A 136 -22.41 -0.69 0.21
CA ARG A 136 -21.97 -1.27 1.46
C ARG A 136 -20.68 -1.99 1.22
N VAL A 137 -19.59 -1.41 1.70
CA VAL A 137 -18.21 -1.82 1.40
C VAL A 137 -17.63 -2.61 2.56
N LEU A 138 -17.19 -3.82 2.31
CA LEU A 138 -16.42 -4.63 3.25
C LEU A 138 -14.95 -4.59 2.86
N VAL A 139 -14.10 -4.05 3.75
CA VAL A 139 -12.66 -3.98 3.55
C VAL A 139 -11.97 -5.06 4.38
N LEU A 140 -11.40 -6.06 3.73
CA LEU A 140 -10.62 -7.12 4.39
C LEU A 140 -9.23 -6.59 4.77
N ALA A 141 -8.68 -7.07 5.88
CA ALA A 141 -7.49 -6.52 6.53
C ALA A 141 -7.60 -4.99 6.74
N GLY A 142 -8.77 -4.54 7.17
CA GLY A 142 -9.11 -3.12 7.34
C GLY A 142 -8.17 -2.34 8.25
N SER A 143 -7.47 -3.00 9.18
CA SER A 143 -6.47 -2.38 10.07
C SER A 143 -5.07 -2.26 9.47
N GLY A 144 -4.84 -2.76 8.26
CA GLY A 144 -3.59 -2.57 7.51
C GLY A 144 -3.51 -1.18 6.88
N ALA A 145 -2.32 -0.78 6.42
CA ALA A 145 -2.09 0.55 5.87
C ALA A 145 -3.03 0.87 4.68
N VAL A 146 -3.13 -0.03 3.69
CA VAL A 146 -4.05 0.13 2.54
C VAL A 146 -5.50 0.07 3.00
N GLY A 147 -5.83 -0.84 3.94
CA GLY A 147 -7.19 -1.00 4.46
C GLY A 147 -7.72 0.28 5.10
N LEU A 148 -6.95 0.91 6.00
CA LEU A 148 -7.33 2.18 6.65
C LEU A 148 -7.49 3.31 5.62
N ALA A 149 -6.57 3.43 4.65
CA ALA A 149 -6.66 4.45 3.60
C ALA A 149 -7.89 4.22 2.71
N ALA A 150 -8.17 2.97 2.30
CA ALA A 150 -9.34 2.61 1.51
C ALA A 150 -10.65 2.84 2.25
N ILE A 151 -10.72 2.56 3.58
CA ILE A 151 -11.88 2.86 4.42
C ILE A 151 -12.17 4.35 4.41
N SER A 152 -11.17 5.19 4.69
CA SER A 152 -11.36 6.65 4.72
C SER A 152 -11.84 7.18 3.38
N TYR A 153 -11.25 6.69 2.28
CA TYR A 153 -11.61 7.15 0.94
C TYR A 153 -13.00 6.65 0.50
N ALA A 154 -13.35 5.39 0.74
CA ALA A 154 -14.67 4.87 0.46
C ALA A 154 -15.77 5.57 1.29
N ALA A 155 -15.52 5.83 2.57
CA ALA A 155 -16.44 6.60 3.42
C ALA A 155 -16.64 8.03 2.91
N SER A 156 -15.60 8.69 2.41
CA SER A 156 -15.71 10.04 1.82
C SER A 156 -16.58 10.10 0.57
N LYS A 157 -16.77 8.97 -0.13
CA LYS A 157 -17.71 8.83 -1.26
C LYS A 157 -19.16 8.59 -0.82
N GLY A 158 -19.43 8.60 0.50
CA GLY A 158 -20.77 8.38 1.08
C GLY A 158 -21.14 6.92 1.28
N ALA A 159 -20.27 5.97 1.02
CA ALA A 159 -20.54 4.55 1.23
C ALA A 159 -20.59 4.20 2.72
N GLN A 160 -21.40 3.18 3.08
CA GLN A 160 -21.27 2.50 4.36
C GLN A 160 -20.08 1.56 4.32
N VAL A 161 -19.14 1.67 5.27
CA VAL A 161 -17.91 0.88 5.25
C VAL A 161 -17.77 0.05 6.51
N TYR A 162 -17.55 -1.25 6.35
CA TYR A 162 -17.14 -2.18 7.39
C TYR A 162 -15.68 -2.58 7.16
N GLY A 163 -14.87 -2.52 8.21
CA GLY A 163 -13.48 -2.98 8.16
C GLY A 163 -13.31 -4.30 8.92
N GLN A 164 -12.79 -5.33 8.26
CA GLN A 164 -12.47 -6.60 8.91
C GLN A 164 -11.03 -6.60 9.44
N THR A 165 -10.84 -7.19 10.62
CA THR A 165 -9.53 -7.48 11.21
C THR A 165 -9.59 -8.82 11.94
N GLY A 166 -8.46 -9.52 12.05
CA GLY A 166 -8.31 -10.71 12.90
C GLY A 166 -7.86 -10.39 14.34
N ASN A 167 -7.76 -9.10 14.71
CA ASN A 167 -7.22 -8.69 16.01
C ASN A 167 -8.11 -7.59 16.64
N GLU A 168 -8.74 -7.93 17.77
CA GLU A 168 -9.59 -7.01 18.54
C GLU A 168 -8.89 -5.69 18.88
N ALA A 169 -7.62 -5.74 19.29
CA ALA A 169 -6.86 -4.53 19.65
C ALA A 169 -6.67 -3.52 18.50
N LYS A 170 -7.03 -3.90 17.26
CA LYS A 170 -6.94 -3.03 16.07
C LYS A 170 -8.30 -2.49 15.61
N ALA A 171 -9.40 -2.87 16.28
CA ALA A 171 -10.75 -2.48 15.88
C ALA A 171 -10.97 -0.96 15.99
N ASP A 172 -10.48 -0.33 17.05
CA ASP A 172 -10.62 1.11 17.27
C ASP A 172 -9.96 1.94 16.15
N ALA A 173 -8.85 1.48 15.61
CA ALA A 173 -8.19 2.17 14.48
C ALA A 173 -9.04 2.14 13.21
N ILE A 174 -9.77 1.05 12.96
CA ILE A 174 -10.73 0.95 11.86
C ILE A 174 -11.84 1.97 12.05
N MET A 175 -12.42 2.03 13.24
CA MET A 175 -13.51 2.98 13.55
C MET A 175 -13.06 4.44 13.42
N ALA A 176 -11.83 4.75 13.84
CA ALA A 176 -11.27 6.10 13.75
C ALA A 176 -11.07 6.60 12.31
N THR A 177 -11.09 5.72 11.31
CA THR A 177 -10.95 6.09 9.89
C THR A 177 -12.25 6.34 9.15
N GLY A 178 -13.40 6.29 9.84
CA GLY A 178 -14.70 6.53 9.24
C GLY A 178 -15.47 5.26 8.88
N ALA A 179 -15.00 4.08 9.31
CA ALA A 179 -15.79 2.87 9.21
C ALA A 179 -17.05 2.96 10.08
N THR A 180 -18.16 2.44 9.57
CA THR A 180 -19.42 2.30 10.32
C THR A 180 -19.28 1.21 11.40
N ARG A 181 -18.45 0.19 11.14
CA ARG A 181 -18.20 -0.93 12.06
C ARG A 181 -16.87 -1.61 11.78
N ALA A 182 -16.20 -2.06 12.85
CA ALA A 182 -15.14 -3.06 12.77
C ALA A 182 -15.69 -4.46 12.98
N ILE A 183 -15.30 -5.42 12.14
CA ILE A 183 -15.62 -6.84 12.26
C ILE A 183 -14.35 -7.59 12.64
N VAL A 184 -14.36 -8.22 13.82
CA VAL A 184 -13.23 -9.05 14.26
C VAL A 184 -13.57 -10.51 13.98
N THR A 185 -12.95 -11.08 12.94
CA THR A 185 -13.20 -12.45 12.51
C THR A 185 -12.08 -12.99 11.64
N ASP A 186 -11.99 -14.30 11.55
CA ASP A 186 -11.21 -15.04 10.55
C ASP A 186 -12.04 -15.32 9.28
N ALA A 187 -11.50 -16.09 8.36
CA ALA A 187 -12.19 -16.46 7.11
C ALA A 187 -13.42 -17.33 7.39
N ALA A 188 -13.37 -18.22 8.37
CA ALA A 188 -14.46 -19.14 8.69
C ALA A 188 -15.71 -18.40 9.21
N GLY A 189 -15.49 -17.36 10.02
CA GLY A 189 -16.58 -16.54 10.59
C GLY A 189 -17.07 -15.40 9.67
N LEU A 190 -16.33 -15.09 8.59
CA LEU A 190 -16.55 -13.87 7.80
C LEU A 190 -17.94 -13.81 7.17
N THR A 191 -18.44 -14.92 6.59
CA THR A 191 -19.75 -14.95 5.93
C THR A 191 -20.87 -14.61 6.92
N ALA A 192 -20.88 -15.25 8.09
CA ALA A 192 -21.86 -14.99 9.13
C ALA A 192 -21.75 -13.57 9.71
N ALA A 193 -20.53 -13.10 9.94
CA ALA A 193 -20.29 -11.76 10.47
C ALA A 193 -20.72 -10.64 9.49
N ALA A 194 -20.70 -10.92 8.19
CA ALA A 194 -21.09 -9.98 7.14
C ALA A 194 -22.58 -10.13 6.71
N GLU A 195 -23.30 -11.14 7.17
CA GLU A 195 -24.68 -11.46 6.72
C GLU A 195 -25.65 -10.28 6.88
N THR A 196 -25.65 -9.64 8.05
CA THR A 196 -26.54 -8.49 8.31
C THR A 196 -26.12 -7.20 7.60
N PHE A 197 -24.88 -7.13 7.14
CA PHE A 197 -24.35 -5.98 6.40
C PHE A 197 -24.66 -6.04 4.91
N GLU A 198 -24.79 -7.25 4.36
CA GLU A 198 -25.11 -7.47 2.94
C GLU A 198 -24.19 -6.68 2.01
N PRO A 199 -22.86 -6.92 2.01
CA PRO A 199 -21.92 -6.11 1.25
C PRO A 199 -22.20 -6.12 -0.25
N THR A 200 -22.20 -4.95 -0.88
CA THR A 200 -22.28 -4.78 -2.34
C THR A 200 -20.89 -4.71 -2.99
N VAL A 201 -19.88 -4.36 -2.19
CA VAL A 201 -18.47 -4.30 -2.59
C VAL A 201 -17.62 -4.98 -1.53
N VAL A 202 -16.61 -5.74 -1.97
CA VAL A 202 -15.53 -6.24 -1.11
C VAL A 202 -14.19 -5.77 -1.68
N LEU A 203 -13.35 -5.20 -0.82
CA LEU A 203 -11.96 -4.89 -1.11
C LEU A 203 -11.09 -5.94 -0.42
N ASP A 204 -10.46 -6.82 -1.19
CA ASP A 204 -9.75 -8.01 -0.71
C ASP A 204 -8.23 -7.93 -0.94
N SER A 205 -7.48 -7.76 0.16
CA SER A 205 -6.01 -7.82 0.18
C SER A 205 -5.47 -9.14 0.74
N LEU A 206 -6.36 -10.05 1.16
CA LEU A 206 -6.00 -11.28 1.85
C LEU A 206 -5.86 -12.47 0.90
N ALA A 207 -6.79 -12.62 -0.05
CA ALA A 207 -6.93 -13.80 -0.90
C ALA A 207 -7.19 -15.08 -0.09
N GLY A 208 -6.80 -16.26 -0.62
CA GLY A 208 -6.97 -17.53 0.07
C GLY A 208 -8.43 -17.82 0.41
N GLU A 209 -8.66 -18.35 1.60
CA GLU A 209 -10.01 -18.66 2.10
C GLU A 209 -10.90 -17.43 2.30
N PHE A 210 -10.31 -16.25 2.51
CA PHE A 210 -11.06 -15.01 2.66
C PHE A 210 -11.82 -14.62 1.40
N THR A 211 -11.24 -14.81 0.21
CA THR A 211 -11.93 -14.54 -1.06
C THR A 211 -13.20 -15.39 -1.22
N ALA A 212 -13.11 -16.69 -0.88
CA ALA A 212 -14.27 -17.58 -0.94
C ALA A 212 -15.39 -17.12 0.02
N ALA A 213 -15.04 -16.82 1.26
CA ALA A 213 -15.96 -16.34 2.27
C ALA A 213 -16.58 -14.98 1.91
N ALA A 214 -15.76 -14.07 1.36
CA ALA A 214 -16.21 -12.76 0.89
C ALA A 214 -17.22 -12.86 -0.27
N LEU A 215 -16.94 -13.72 -1.26
CA LEU A 215 -17.88 -13.97 -2.36
C LEU A 215 -19.18 -14.61 -1.87
N ALA A 216 -19.13 -15.48 -0.85
CA ALA A 216 -20.34 -16.05 -0.25
C ALA A 216 -21.22 -14.96 0.38
N ALA A 217 -20.63 -14.02 1.13
CA ALA A 217 -21.29 -12.89 1.77
C ALA A 217 -21.76 -11.82 0.78
N LEU A 218 -21.08 -11.67 -0.35
CA LEU A 218 -21.33 -10.62 -1.34
C LEU A 218 -22.72 -10.75 -1.97
N MET A 219 -23.44 -9.64 -2.03
CA MET A 219 -24.78 -9.55 -2.60
C MET A 219 -24.82 -9.89 -4.09
N PRO A 220 -25.99 -10.26 -4.67
CA PRO A 220 -26.16 -10.35 -6.11
C PRO A 220 -25.75 -9.06 -6.82
N ARG A 221 -25.07 -9.22 -7.96
CA ARG A 221 -24.45 -8.14 -8.76
C ARG A 221 -23.37 -7.34 -8.02
N GLY A 222 -22.97 -7.80 -6.84
CA GLY A 222 -21.85 -7.22 -6.10
C GLY A 222 -20.51 -7.43 -6.81
N ARG A 223 -19.51 -6.69 -6.36
CA ARG A 223 -18.16 -6.70 -6.94
C ARG A 223 -17.09 -6.87 -5.86
N LEU A 224 -16.12 -7.72 -6.14
CA LEU A 224 -14.95 -7.93 -5.31
C LEU A 224 -13.73 -7.45 -6.08
N VAL A 225 -12.91 -6.59 -5.45
CA VAL A 225 -11.59 -6.20 -5.99
C VAL A 225 -10.52 -6.93 -5.20
N LEU A 226 -9.82 -7.84 -5.87
CA LEU A 226 -8.66 -8.55 -5.32
C LEU A 226 -7.38 -7.77 -5.64
N PHE A 227 -6.60 -7.41 -4.62
CA PHE A 227 -5.38 -6.62 -4.77
C PHE A 227 -4.21 -7.05 -3.88
N GLY A 228 -4.31 -8.23 -3.28
CA GLY A 228 -3.25 -8.81 -2.45
C GLY A 228 -3.46 -10.30 -2.23
N GLY A 229 -2.50 -10.93 -1.53
CA GLY A 229 -2.50 -12.36 -1.25
C GLY A 229 -1.88 -12.68 0.09
N SER A 230 -2.10 -11.84 1.11
CA SER A 230 -1.39 -11.96 2.38
C SER A 230 -1.85 -13.12 3.27
N ALA A 231 -3.02 -13.74 3.01
CA ALA A 231 -3.48 -14.95 3.68
C ALA A 231 -3.20 -16.24 2.88
N GLY A 232 -2.86 -16.11 1.59
CA GLY A 232 -2.47 -17.24 0.76
C GLY A 232 -2.62 -16.92 -0.73
N PRO A 233 -1.84 -17.59 -1.61
CA PRO A 233 -1.89 -17.35 -3.05
C PRO A 233 -3.06 -18.05 -3.74
N GLU A 234 -3.69 -19.03 -3.09
CA GLU A 234 -4.68 -19.91 -3.68
C GLU A 234 -5.97 -19.94 -2.85
N GLY A 235 -7.11 -20.05 -3.53
CA GLY A 235 -8.42 -20.19 -2.89
C GLY A 235 -9.41 -20.90 -3.82
N THR A 236 -10.39 -21.60 -3.24
CA THR A 236 -11.44 -22.29 -3.99
C THR A 236 -12.71 -21.46 -3.98
N ILE A 237 -13.26 -21.13 -5.14
CA ILE A 237 -14.50 -20.39 -5.28
C ILE A 237 -15.62 -21.24 -5.88
N GLN A 238 -16.86 -20.94 -5.50
CA GLN A 238 -18.06 -21.62 -6.00
C GLN A 238 -18.53 -20.95 -7.30
N LEU A 239 -18.07 -21.44 -8.45
CA LEU A 239 -18.35 -20.83 -9.76
C LEU A 239 -19.85 -20.70 -10.05
N LEU A 240 -20.66 -21.71 -9.65
CA LEU A 240 -22.11 -21.66 -9.86
C LEU A 240 -22.79 -20.57 -9.02
N GLN A 241 -22.29 -20.30 -7.82
CA GLN A 241 -22.76 -19.20 -6.98
C GLN A 241 -22.41 -17.86 -7.61
N LEU A 242 -21.14 -17.68 -8.05
CA LEU A 242 -20.68 -16.49 -8.75
C LEU A 242 -21.57 -16.18 -9.96
N TYR A 243 -21.85 -17.21 -10.78
CA TYR A 243 -22.73 -17.12 -11.95
C TYR A 243 -24.17 -16.75 -11.57
N ARG A 244 -24.79 -17.47 -10.62
CA ARG A 244 -26.20 -17.23 -10.23
C ARG A 244 -26.41 -15.87 -9.61
N LYS A 245 -25.44 -15.38 -8.82
CA LYS A 245 -25.48 -14.03 -8.23
C LYS A 245 -25.01 -12.94 -9.21
N GLN A 246 -24.51 -13.28 -10.39
CA GLN A 246 -23.93 -12.32 -11.37
C GLN A 246 -22.87 -11.42 -10.72
N GLN A 247 -22.05 -11.97 -9.83
CA GLN A 247 -20.99 -11.26 -9.15
C GLN A 247 -19.83 -10.95 -10.09
N ARG A 248 -19.10 -9.87 -9.83
CA ARG A 248 -17.90 -9.48 -10.58
C ARG A 248 -16.66 -9.64 -9.70
N VAL A 249 -15.61 -10.25 -10.22
CA VAL A 249 -14.28 -10.27 -9.61
C VAL A 249 -13.36 -9.42 -10.47
N LEU A 250 -12.88 -8.34 -9.88
CA LEU A 250 -11.96 -7.38 -10.48
C LEU A 250 -10.61 -7.53 -9.79
N THR A 251 -9.53 -7.08 -10.41
CA THR A 251 -8.19 -7.17 -9.84
C THR A 251 -7.43 -5.86 -10.00
N TYR A 252 -6.55 -5.58 -9.04
CA TYR A 252 -5.54 -4.55 -9.15
C TYR A 252 -4.17 -5.09 -8.78
N GLY A 253 -3.21 -4.98 -9.69
CA GLY A 253 -1.82 -5.42 -9.51
C GLY A 253 -0.85 -4.27 -9.71
N GLY A 254 -0.44 -3.60 -8.64
CA GLY A 254 0.44 -2.43 -8.72
C GLY A 254 1.81 -2.69 -9.38
N LEU A 255 2.28 -3.94 -9.41
CA LEU A 255 3.56 -4.30 -10.06
C LEU A 255 3.53 -4.16 -11.59
N ILE A 256 2.36 -4.38 -12.21
CA ILE A 256 2.19 -4.30 -13.67
C ILE A 256 1.64 -2.95 -14.14
N ALA A 257 1.32 -2.05 -13.23
CA ALA A 257 0.83 -0.72 -13.57
C ALA A 257 1.87 0.02 -14.42
N THR A 258 1.44 0.57 -15.54
CA THR A 258 2.28 1.40 -16.39
C THR A 258 2.67 2.70 -15.68
N THR A 259 3.72 3.36 -16.15
CA THR A 259 4.14 4.66 -15.59
C THR A 259 3.02 5.71 -15.61
N PRO A 260 2.27 5.91 -16.71
CA PRO A 260 1.13 6.83 -16.73
C PRO A 260 0.05 6.49 -15.70
N GLU A 261 -0.37 5.23 -15.61
CA GLU A 261 -1.39 4.77 -14.64
C GLU A 261 -0.93 5.01 -13.19
N ARG A 262 0.34 4.75 -12.90
CA ARG A 262 0.91 5.00 -11.58
C ARG A 262 0.92 6.48 -11.24
N ARG A 263 1.37 7.32 -12.16
CA ARG A 263 1.42 8.79 -11.97
C ARG A 263 0.02 9.37 -11.76
N GLU A 264 -0.96 8.94 -12.57
CA GLU A 264 -2.36 9.35 -12.43
C GLU A 264 -2.93 8.92 -11.08
N GLY A 265 -2.71 7.67 -10.68
CA GLY A 265 -3.19 7.15 -9.40
C GLY A 265 -2.53 7.84 -8.19
N ILE A 266 -1.22 8.15 -8.25
CA ILE A 266 -0.53 8.92 -7.20
C ILE A 266 -1.11 10.35 -7.14
N ALA A 267 -1.31 11.01 -8.28
CA ALA A 267 -1.88 12.35 -8.31
C ALA A 267 -3.32 12.36 -7.77
N GLY A 268 -4.14 11.35 -8.12
CA GLY A 268 -5.49 11.19 -7.58
C GLY A 268 -5.51 10.96 -6.06
N ALA A 269 -4.60 10.12 -5.55
CA ALA A 269 -4.47 9.90 -4.11
C ALA A 269 -4.03 11.16 -3.36
N LEU A 270 -3.06 11.92 -3.90
CA LEU A 270 -2.61 13.20 -3.34
C LEU A 270 -3.74 14.23 -3.32
N ALA A 271 -4.52 14.33 -4.40
CA ALA A 271 -5.69 15.21 -4.46
C ALA A 271 -6.73 14.82 -3.40
N ALA A 272 -7.01 13.51 -3.24
CA ALA A 272 -7.92 13.03 -2.21
C ALA A 272 -7.43 13.32 -0.79
N ILE A 273 -6.11 13.31 -0.55
CA ILE A 273 -5.51 13.71 0.74
C ILE A 273 -5.65 15.22 0.95
N ALA A 274 -5.31 16.04 -0.06
CA ALA A 274 -5.43 17.49 0.00
C ALA A 274 -6.86 17.95 0.30
N GLU A 275 -7.85 17.25 -0.23
CA GLU A 275 -9.28 17.49 0.00
C GLU A 275 -9.82 16.88 1.31
N GLY A 276 -8.97 16.23 2.11
CA GLY A 276 -9.37 15.56 3.36
C GLY A 276 -10.23 14.30 3.17
N LYS A 277 -10.32 13.78 1.95
CA LYS A 277 -11.11 12.60 1.57
C LYS A 277 -10.40 11.28 1.85
N MET A 278 -9.08 11.28 1.81
CA MET A 278 -8.24 10.11 2.13
C MET A 278 -7.25 10.48 3.24
N ARG A 279 -7.00 9.53 4.13
CA ARG A 279 -5.98 9.65 5.20
C ARG A 279 -5.10 8.41 5.20
N ILE A 280 -3.79 8.63 5.28
CA ILE A 280 -2.83 7.55 5.49
C ILE A 280 -2.46 7.54 6.97
N HIS A 281 -2.76 6.44 7.64
CA HIS A 281 -2.45 6.28 9.05
C HIS A 281 -1.00 5.81 9.21
N ILE A 282 -0.13 6.66 9.74
CA ILE A 282 1.24 6.29 10.11
C ILE A 282 1.19 5.66 11.50
N GLY A 283 1.51 4.38 11.58
CA GLY A 283 1.46 3.61 12.82
C GLY A 283 2.82 3.54 13.54
N ALA A 284 3.92 3.72 12.81
CA ALA A 284 5.26 3.79 13.37
C ALA A 284 6.20 4.57 12.46
N GLU A 285 7.09 5.35 13.09
CA GLU A 285 8.22 6.01 12.45
C GLU A 285 9.52 5.46 13.04
N ARG A 286 10.52 5.24 12.19
CA ARG A 286 11.88 4.83 12.55
C ARG A 286 12.88 5.70 11.79
N SER A 287 14.08 5.82 12.33
CA SER A 287 15.19 6.42 11.59
C SER A 287 15.72 5.44 10.53
N LEU A 288 16.53 5.94 9.60
CA LEU A 288 17.24 5.09 8.63
C LEU A 288 18.14 4.05 9.35
N ASP A 289 18.72 4.41 10.50
CA ASP A 289 19.54 3.52 11.31
C ASP A 289 18.76 2.32 11.88
N GLU A 290 17.44 2.48 12.06
CA GLU A 290 16.52 1.46 12.57
C GLU A 290 15.78 0.69 11.44
N VAL A 291 16.29 0.72 10.20
CA VAL A 291 15.62 0.11 9.03
C VAL A 291 15.26 -1.35 9.25
N ASN A 292 16.12 -2.14 9.89
CA ASN A 292 15.86 -3.55 10.16
C ASN A 292 14.74 -3.77 11.20
N GLU A 293 14.60 -2.86 12.16
CA GLU A 293 13.46 -2.86 13.09
C GLU A 293 12.17 -2.51 12.36
N ALA A 294 12.19 -1.51 11.47
CA ALA A 294 11.05 -1.15 10.63
C ALA A 294 10.58 -2.36 9.77
N PHE A 295 11.52 -3.11 9.20
CA PHE A 295 11.22 -4.37 8.49
C PHE A 295 10.55 -5.40 9.40
N ALA A 296 11.08 -5.60 10.62
CA ALA A 296 10.53 -6.55 11.58
C ALA A 296 9.09 -6.19 12.00
N LEU A 297 8.77 -4.91 12.11
CA LEU A 297 7.40 -4.42 12.39
C LEU A 297 6.43 -4.78 11.27
N VAL A 298 6.84 -4.59 9.99
CA VAL A 298 6.01 -4.88 8.82
C VAL A 298 5.82 -6.39 8.64
N THR A 299 6.89 -7.16 8.65
CA THR A 299 6.86 -8.62 8.45
C THR A 299 6.14 -9.34 9.60
N GLY A 300 6.30 -8.85 10.82
CA GLY A 300 5.63 -9.38 12.01
C GLY A 300 4.17 -8.97 12.16
N ARG A 301 3.63 -8.10 11.26
CA ARG A 301 2.25 -7.56 11.31
C ARG A 301 1.90 -6.91 12.66
N LYS A 302 2.91 -6.36 13.35
CA LYS A 302 2.79 -5.81 14.71
C LYS A 302 2.27 -4.38 14.75
N VAL A 303 2.19 -3.70 13.60
CA VAL A 303 1.75 -2.31 13.48
C VAL A 303 0.35 -2.24 12.90
N THR A 304 -0.43 -1.28 13.36
CA THR A 304 -1.66 -0.82 12.72
C THR A 304 -1.30 0.36 11.82
N GLY A 305 -1.71 0.31 10.53
CA GLY A 305 -1.32 1.34 9.57
C GLY A 305 0.08 1.12 8.98
N LYS A 306 0.73 2.23 8.63
CA LYS A 306 1.99 2.26 7.88
C LYS A 306 3.20 2.44 8.77
N VAL A 307 4.30 1.78 8.40
CA VAL A 307 5.65 2.06 8.93
C VAL A 307 6.38 2.95 7.92
N ILE A 308 6.98 4.03 8.40
CA ILE A 308 7.82 4.91 7.61
C ILE A 308 9.22 5.03 8.22
N LEU A 309 10.18 5.35 7.36
CA LEU A 309 11.53 5.75 7.76
C LEU A 309 11.67 7.26 7.61
N LYS A 310 12.20 7.91 8.66
CA LYS A 310 12.75 9.25 8.56
C LYS A 310 14.19 9.12 8.09
N LEU A 311 14.52 9.75 6.98
CA LEU A 311 15.79 9.55 6.28
C LEU A 311 16.84 10.61 6.63
N ARG A 312 16.38 11.78 7.14
CA ARG A 312 17.22 12.92 7.61
C ARG A 312 16.69 13.50 8.91
#